data_d17246bb6ffb3efa83a405b7ab7635a4
#
_entry.id   d17246bb6ffb3efa83a405b7ab7635a4
#
_cell.length_a   1.000
_cell.length_b   1.000
_cell.length_c   1.000
_cell.angle_alpha   90.00
_cell.angle_beta   90.00
_cell.angle_gamma   90.00
#
_symmetry.space_group_name_H-M   'P 1'
#
loop_
_entity.id
_entity.type
_entity.pdbx_description
1 polymer ?
#
loop_
_entity_poly.entity_id
_entity_poly.type
_entity_poly.pdbx_seq_one_letter_code
_entity_poly.pdbx_strand_id
1 'polypeptide(L)'
;MNGGQTTASIFYTKKKDKADISSILVQVKLSVIKVKDQYADIVSRISRYANTQNKVNDADFSANNPALVEIERISRYVFAPATPTNNLQTAWFFERARGQYKTLRAKEGFTKSRQKAFDLKYPKKQVVTKVELAKYVNAWQETYNGKNLAIGPHIVVRGNEKNYARFISYTLPDAKHIDVAWFEDAIAKAILFKTADKRYGTKLTGDYIGELKQVVVPYTLSLLNIITNGKLDLYRIWKNQSVSPALSDFIYDLMKQINGFILRESPVSHYIEWAKKEECWLKVRSNRWAYNLDEIRQDFIDEKNPPKRNHKNDVEDEESDNRHKEGIIRAIPFSLWKKIETWGRDTGMLQPTLTSLASDIAYKIKNNRKLNDSDISRGYLIYENVWQHNPELLEEADSLAEQD
;
A
#
# COMPACT_ATOMS: atom_id res chain seq x y z
N MET A 1 -12.86 15.31 1.20
CA MET A 1 -12.74 16.77 1.28
C MET A 1 -11.84 17.21 0.12
N ASN A 2 -12.32 18.08 -0.78
CA ASN A 2 -11.47 18.73 -1.77
C ASN A 2 -10.81 19.95 -1.12
N GLY A 3 -9.58 20.30 -1.55
CA GLY A 3 -8.85 21.45 -1.02
C GLY A 3 -7.59 21.07 -0.22
N GLY A 4 -7.29 19.78 -0.05
CA GLY A 4 -6.14 19.32 0.70
C GLY A 4 -4.80 19.91 0.22
N GLN A 5 -4.62 20.10 -1.09
CA GLN A 5 -3.41 20.74 -1.64
C GLN A 5 -3.32 22.21 -1.27
N THR A 6 -4.44 22.96 -1.38
CA THR A 6 -4.49 24.38 -1.00
C THR A 6 -4.22 24.54 0.50
N THR A 7 -4.87 23.72 1.32
CA THR A 7 -4.66 23.72 2.78
C THR A 7 -3.20 23.39 3.13
N ALA A 8 -2.63 22.35 2.50
CA ALA A 8 -1.24 21.99 2.71
C ALA A 8 -0.28 23.09 2.27
N SER A 9 -0.51 23.73 1.11
CA SER A 9 0.31 24.84 0.63
C SER A 9 0.29 26.02 1.60
N ILE A 10 -0.89 26.44 2.05
CA ILE A 10 -1.05 27.55 3.02
C ILE A 10 -0.35 27.18 4.34
N PHE A 11 -0.54 25.96 4.82
CA PHE A 11 0.12 25.47 6.04
C PHE A 11 1.65 25.48 5.91
N TYR A 12 2.22 24.96 4.81
CA TYR A 12 3.66 24.95 4.60
C TYR A 12 4.24 26.36 4.44
N THR A 13 3.56 27.25 3.70
CA THR A 13 3.98 28.65 3.53
C THR A 13 4.03 29.37 4.88
N LYS A 14 3.00 29.20 5.72
CA LYS A 14 3.00 29.74 7.09
C LYS A 14 4.13 29.15 7.93
N LYS A 15 4.29 27.83 7.89
CA LYS A 15 5.16 27.10 8.81
C LYS A 15 6.63 27.06 8.38
N LYS A 16 6.90 26.79 7.11
CA LYS A 16 8.26 26.65 6.57
C LYS A 16 8.85 27.99 6.15
N ASP A 17 8.06 28.80 5.46
CA ASP A 17 8.53 30.07 4.92
C ASP A 17 8.28 31.23 5.90
N LYS A 18 7.58 30.97 7.04
CA LYS A 18 7.18 31.96 8.05
C LYS A 18 6.50 33.20 7.46
N ALA A 19 5.83 33.03 6.31
CA ALA A 19 5.18 34.11 5.59
C ALA A 19 3.90 34.54 6.31
N ASP A 20 3.59 35.85 6.24
CA ASP A 20 2.29 36.37 6.69
C ASP A 20 1.19 35.91 5.72
N ILE A 21 0.25 35.15 6.22
CA ILE A 21 -0.90 34.63 5.47
C ILE A 21 -2.22 35.32 5.84
N SER A 22 -2.18 36.39 6.61
CA SER A 22 -3.38 37.10 7.12
C SER A 22 -4.26 37.67 6.00
N SER A 23 -3.68 38.00 4.85
CA SER A 23 -4.39 38.48 3.67
C SER A 23 -4.90 37.39 2.71
N ILE A 24 -4.61 36.11 2.99
CA ILE A 24 -5.05 35.02 2.12
C ILE A 24 -6.50 34.68 2.39
N LEU A 25 -7.35 34.88 1.38
CA LEU A 25 -8.76 34.47 1.41
C LEU A 25 -8.93 33.20 0.57
N VAL A 26 -9.63 32.21 1.13
CA VAL A 26 -9.93 30.93 0.46
C VAL A 26 -11.45 30.82 0.31
N GLN A 27 -11.90 30.67 -0.94
CA GLN A 27 -13.30 30.40 -1.20
C GLN A 27 -13.63 28.95 -0.80
N VAL A 28 -14.62 28.78 0.06
CA VAL A 28 -15.10 27.46 0.52
C VAL A 28 -16.52 27.23 0.04
N LYS A 29 -16.77 26.09 -0.59
CA LYS A 29 -18.12 25.61 -0.94
C LYS A 29 -18.48 24.44 -0.03
N LEU A 30 -19.44 24.65 0.85
CA LEU A 30 -20.00 23.59 1.70
C LEU A 30 -21.21 22.96 1.02
N SER A 31 -21.15 21.62 0.82
CA SER A 31 -22.27 20.85 0.28
C SER A 31 -22.79 19.89 1.34
N VAL A 32 -24.07 20.02 1.71
CA VAL A 32 -24.73 19.15 2.68
C VAL A 32 -25.53 18.09 1.92
N ILE A 33 -25.15 16.81 2.05
CA ILE A 33 -25.84 15.69 1.43
C ILE A 33 -26.89 15.15 2.37
N LYS A 34 -28.18 15.27 2.02
CA LYS A 34 -29.31 14.82 2.84
C LYS A 34 -29.72 13.37 2.60
N VAL A 35 -29.33 12.79 1.46
CA VAL A 35 -29.73 11.43 1.05
C VAL A 35 -28.59 10.45 1.35
N LYS A 36 -28.75 9.63 2.37
CA LYS A 36 -27.69 8.70 2.85
C LYS A 36 -27.33 7.63 1.83
N ASP A 37 -28.31 7.08 1.12
CA ASP A 37 -28.12 5.96 0.18
C ASP A 37 -27.31 6.36 -1.07
N GLN A 38 -27.25 7.65 -1.40
CA GLN A 38 -26.49 8.18 -2.54
C GLN A 38 -25.21 8.92 -2.12
N TYR A 39 -24.85 8.84 -0.85
CA TYR A 39 -23.72 9.61 -0.30
C TYR A 39 -22.41 9.35 -1.05
N ALA A 40 -22.06 8.08 -1.24
CA ALA A 40 -20.80 7.69 -1.89
C ALA A 40 -20.73 8.15 -3.36
N ASP A 41 -21.84 8.02 -4.11
CA ASP A 41 -21.93 8.45 -5.51
C ASP A 41 -21.88 9.97 -5.65
N ILE A 42 -22.60 10.70 -4.80
CA ILE A 42 -22.60 12.17 -4.81
C ILE A 42 -21.21 12.72 -4.44
N VAL A 43 -20.56 12.15 -3.41
CA VAL A 43 -19.19 12.54 -3.00
C VAL A 43 -18.20 12.28 -4.14
N SER A 44 -18.29 11.13 -4.80
CA SER A 44 -17.45 10.78 -5.95
C SER A 44 -17.64 11.79 -7.11
N ARG A 45 -18.88 12.10 -7.45
CA ARG A 45 -19.21 13.09 -8.51
C ARG A 45 -18.73 14.50 -8.16
N ILE A 46 -18.96 14.98 -6.94
CA ILE A 46 -18.46 16.29 -6.50
C ILE A 46 -16.93 16.34 -6.58
N SER A 47 -16.25 15.31 -6.12
CA SER A 47 -14.78 15.19 -6.21
C SER A 47 -14.29 15.27 -7.66
N ARG A 48 -14.94 14.53 -8.56
CA ARG A 48 -14.58 14.48 -9.98
C ARG A 48 -14.77 15.86 -10.66
N TYR A 49 -15.93 16.49 -10.48
CA TYR A 49 -16.24 17.76 -11.14
C TYR A 49 -15.48 18.96 -10.54
N ALA A 50 -15.16 18.95 -9.25
CA ALA A 50 -14.43 20.03 -8.62
C ALA A 50 -12.93 20.04 -8.97
N ASN A 51 -12.36 18.93 -9.45
CA ASN A 51 -10.93 18.80 -9.75
C ASN A 51 -10.60 18.78 -11.25
N THR A 52 -11.55 19.10 -12.12
CA THR A 52 -11.34 19.11 -13.59
C THR A 52 -10.27 20.11 -14.07
N GLN A 53 -9.88 21.08 -13.24
CA GLN A 53 -8.84 22.06 -13.57
C GLN A 53 -7.40 21.56 -13.31
N ASN A 54 -7.21 20.60 -12.42
CA ASN A 54 -5.92 19.92 -12.22
C ASN A 54 -6.03 18.54 -12.84
N LYS A 55 -4.97 18.04 -13.51
CA LYS A 55 -4.84 16.63 -13.92
C LYS A 55 -4.86 15.72 -12.69
N VAL A 56 -6.01 15.58 -12.05
CA VAL A 56 -6.24 14.58 -11.03
C VAL A 56 -6.50 13.29 -11.78
N ASN A 57 -5.67 12.30 -11.53
CA ASN A 57 -5.78 11.00 -12.17
C ASN A 57 -7.09 10.33 -11.71
N ASP A 58 -7.84 9.70 -12.63
CA ASP A 58 -9.05 8.94 -12.30
C ASP A 58 -8.81 7.94 -11.15
N ALA A 59 -7.58 7.47 -10.99
CA ALA A 59 -7.15 6.66 -9.87
C ALA A 59 -7.35 7.37 -8.50
N ASP A 60 -7.22 8.68 -8.41
CA ASP A 60 -7.33 9.40 -7.13
C ASP A 60 -8.78 9.48 -6.64
N PHE A 61 -9.77 9.42 -7.55
CA PHE A 61 -11.19 9.43 -7.18
C PHE A 61 -11.67 8.12 -6.53
N SER A 62 -11.02 7.02 -6.82
CA SER A 62 -11.35 5.72 -6.24
C SER A 62 -10.75 5.49 -4.84
N ALA A 63 -10.04 6.47 -4.28
CA ALA A 63 -9.38 6.30 -2.98
C ALA A 63 -10.35 5.88 -1.85
N ASN A 64 -11.63 6.25 -1.95
CA ASN A 64 -12.65 5.88 -0.96
C ASN A 64 -13.42 4.59 -1.31
N ASN A 65 -12.94 3.81 -2.29
CA ASN A 65 -13.53 2.51 -2.59
C ASN A 65 -13.43 1.59 -1.35
N PRO A 66 -14.54 0.98 -0.88
CA PRO A 66 -14.55 0.16 0.34
C PRO A 66 -13.53 -0.98 0.32
N ALA A 67 -13.31 -1.63 -0.83
CA ALA A 67 -12.33 -2.70 -0.97
C ALA A 67 -10.89 -2.19 -0.77
N LEU A 68 -10.57 -0.99 -1.29
CA LEU A 68 -9.25 -0.39 -1.08
C LEU A 68 -9.04 0.06 0.38
N VAL A 69 -10.11 0.50 1.06
CA VAL A 69 -10.08 0.81 2.49
C VAL A 69 -9.79 -0.46 3.30
N GLU A 70 -10.43 -1.58 2.93
CA GLU A 70 -10.21 -2.87 3.58
C GLU A 70 -8.78 -3.39 3.37
N ILE A 71 -8.24 -3.31 2.15
CA ILE A 71 -6.83 -3.65 1.88
C ILE A 71 -5.88 -2.79 2.71
N GLU A 72 -6.16 -1.49 2.83
CA GLU A 72 -5.37 -0.60 3.69
C GLU A 72 -5.42 -1.07 5.13
N ARG A 73 -6.61 -1.35 5.68
CA ARG A 73 -6.82 -1.85 7.04
C ARG A 73 -5.98 -3.10 7.29
N ILE A 74 -6.11 -4.12 6.43
CA ILE A 74 -5.37 -5.38 6.54
C ILE A 74 -3.85 -5.11 6.51
N SER A 75 -3.37 -4.23 5.64
CA SER A 75 -1.94 -3.93 5.51
C SER A 75 -1.31 -3.30 6.78
N ARG A 76 -2.10 -2.83 7.74
CA ARG A 76 -1.59 -2.21 8.96
C ARG A 76 -1.31 -3.22 10.07
N TYR A 77 -1.97 -4.38 10.07
CA TYR A 77 -1.83 -5.40 11.10
C TYR A 77 -1.24 -6.74 10.63
N VAL A 78 -1.29 -7.04 9.33
CA VAL A 78 -0.68 -8.26 8.80
C VAL A 78 0.81 -8.06 8.64
N PHE A 79 1.59 -8.78 9.45
CA PHE A 79 3.04 -8.76 9.40
C PHE A 79 3.55 -9.84 8.46
N ALA A 80 4.55 -9.47 7.66
CA ALA A 80 5.30 -10.44 6.87
C ALA A 80 6.06 -11.38 7.82
N PRO A 81 6.08 -12.68 7.55
CA PRO A 81 6.85 -13.62 8.35
C PRO A 81 8.33 -13.24 8.43
N ALA A 82 8.95 -13.48 9.59
CA ALA A 82 10.39 -13.38 9.73
C ALA A 82 11.08 -14.38 8.79
N THR A 83 12.17 -13.98 8.18
CA THR A 83 12.95 -14.82 7.28
C THR A 83 14.34 -15.04 7.87
N PRO A 84 15.08 -16.09 7.45
CA PRO A 84 16.46 -16.32 7.92
C PRO A 84 17.39 -15.12 7.71
N THR A 85 17.10 -14.28 6.72
CA THR A 85 17.87 -13.06 6.40
C THR A 85 17.35 -11.81 7.10
N ASN A 86 16.17 -11.86 7.71
CA ASN A 86 15.57 -10.77 8.45
C ASN A 86 14.69 -11.27 9.59
N ASN A 87 15.24 -11.30 10.79
CA ASN A 87 14.54 -11.74 12.01
C ASN A 87 13.46 -10.75 12.49
N LEU A 88 13.38 -9.56 11.89
CA LEU A 88 12.38 -8.58 12.25
C LEU A 88 11.10 -8.79 11.42
N GLN A 89 9.97 -8.80 12.10
CA GLN A 89 8.68 -8.76 11.45
C GLN A 89 8.47 -7.37 10.83
N THR A 90 8.23 -7.36 9.51
CA THR A 90 7.94 -6.14 8.76
C THR A 90 6.52 -6.18 8.24
N ALA A 91 5.95 -5.04 7.88
CA ALA A 91 4.63 -4.99 7.27
C ALA A 91 4.70 -4.35 5.87
N TRP A 92 3.92 -4.90 4.95
CA TRP A 92 3.74 -4.29 3.65
C TRP A 92 2.76 -3.13 3.75
N PHE A 93 3.24 -1.94 3.41
CA PHE A 93 2.45 -0.73 3.48
C PHE A 93 1.66 -0.53 2.18
N PHE A 94 0.34 -0.68 2.23
CA PHE A 94 -0.50 -0.30 1.10
C PHE A 94 -0.81 1.20 1.14
N GLU A 95 -0.34 1.92 0.11
CA GLU A 95 -0.60 3.35 -0.06
C GLU A 95 -1.85 3.54 -0.94
N ARG A 96 -2.99 3.75 -0.29
CA ARG A 96 -4.28 3.98 -0.94
C ARG A 96 -4.40 5.39 -1.49
N ALA A 97 -3.92 6.38 -0.75
CA ALA A 97 -3.86 7.78 -1.16
C ALA A 97 -2.40 8.22 -1.31
N ARG A 98 -2.13 9.02 -2.35
CA ARG A 98 -0.79 9.50 -2.65
C ARG A 98 -0.16 10.25 -1.46
N GLY A 99 1.04 9.87 -1.08
CA GLY A 99 1.81 10.49 0.00
C GLY A 99 1.45 9.99 1.40
N GLN A 100 0.51 9.07 1.53
CA GLN A 100 0.05 8.53 2.82
C GLN A 100 1.19 7.90 3.62
N TYR A 101 2.13 7.19 2.95
CA TYR A 101 3.32 6.66 3.60
C TYR A 101 4.18 7.76 4.24
N LYS A 102 4.44 8.84 3.49
CA LYS A 102 5.25 9.96 4.00
C LYS A 102 4.56 10.69 5.15
N THR A 103 3.24 10.89 5.03
CA THR A 103 2.44 11.54 6.06
C THR A 103 2.44 10.71 7.34
N LEU A 104 2.22 9.39 7.24
CA LEU A 104 2.21 8.52 8.40
C LEU A 104 3.61 8.41 9.03
N ARG A 105 4.68 8.34 8.20
CA ARG A 105 6.06 8.35 8.66
C ARG A 105 6.40 9.63 9.42
N ALA A 106 5.93 10.79 8.96
CA ALA A 106 6.13 12.05 9.66
C ALA A 106 5.32 12.11 10.97
N LYS A 107 4.08 11.61 10.94
CA LYS A 107 3.19 11.56 12.09
C LYS A 107 3.74 10.64 13.19
N GLU A 108 4.04 9.39 12.88
CA GLU A 108 4.49 8.40 13.87
C GLU A 108 5.99 8.51 14.20
N GLY A 109 6.78 9.09 13.31
CA GLY A 109 8.22 9.29 13.44
C GLY A 109 8.58 10.68 13.96
N PHE A 110 7.89 11.19 14.98
CA PHE A 110 8.13 12.50 15.56
C PHE A 110 9.46 12.60 16.33
N THR A 111 10.10 11.47 16.64
CA THR A 111 11.48 11.39 17.16
C THR A 111 12.36 10.57 16.22
N LYS A 112 13.70 10.71 16.32
CA LYS A 112 14.66 9.92 15.54
C LYS A 112 14.53 8.42 15.81
N SER A 113 14.27 8.04 17.06
CA SER A 113 14.05 6.66 17.45
C SER A 113 12.77 6.10 16.82
N ARG A 114 11.68 6.88 16.86
CA ARG A 114 10.39 6.53 16.25
C ARG A 114 10.49 6.44 14.72
N GLN A 115 11.25 7.32 14.07
CA GLN A 115 11.50 7.22 12.63
C GLN A 115 12.19 5.91 12.26
N LYS A 116 13.23 5.51 13.01
CA LYS A 116 13.90 4.23 12.82
C LYS A 116 12.93 3.05 13.01
N ALA A 117 12.12 3.09 14.06
CA ALA A 117 11.12 2.05 14.33
C ALA A 117 10.08 1.95 13.19
N PHE A 118 9.60 3.09 12.67
CA PHE A 118 8.70 3.13 11.53
C PHE A 118 9.35 2.55 10.26
N ASP A 119 10.59 2.96 9.95
CA ASP A 119 11.33 2.49 8.77
C ASP A 119 11.66 1.00 8.84
N LEU A 120 11.86 0.45 10.06
CA LEU A 120 12.03 -0.98 10.29
C LEU A 120 10.71 -1.74 10.10
N LYS A 121 9.60 -1.22 10.64
CA LYS A 121 8.27 -1.81 10.49
C LYS A 121 7.78 -1.78 9.05
N TYR A 122 7.93 -0.64 8.38
CA TYR A 122 7.47 -0.38 7.00
C TYR A 122 8.65 -0.04 6.07
N PRO A 123 9.48 -1.00 5.68
CA PRO A 123 10.60 -0.74 4.78
C PRO A 123 10.10 -0.16 3.45
N LYS A 124 10.77 0.87 2.94
CA LYS A 124 10.38 1.55 1.70
C LYS A 124 10.21 0.59 0.51
N LYS A 125 10.97 -0.52 0.46
CA LYS A 125 10.85 -1.57 -0.57
C LYS A 125 9.55 -2.38 -0.48
N GLN A 126 8.86 -2.34 0.67
CA GLN A 126 7.58 -3.00 0.94
C GLN A 126 6.39 -2.03 0.88
N VAL A 127 6.58 -0.84 0.35
CA VAL A 127 5.47 0.07 0.02
C VAL A 127 4.89 -0.33 -1.33
N VAL A 128 3.56 -0.44 -1.39
CA VAL A 128 2.81 -0.75 -2.60
C VAL A 128 1.67 0.25 -2.74
N THR A 129 1.69 1.01 -3.81
CA THR A 129 0.60 1.93 -4.15
C THR A 129 -0.58 1.18 -4.77
N LYS A 130 -1.79 1.74 -4.72
CA LYS A 130 -2.97 1.15 -5.36
C LYS A 130 -2.79 0.86 -6.84
N VAL A 131 -2.03 1.70 -7.54
CA VAL A 131 -1.76 1.54 -8.98
C VAL A 131 -0.77 0.39 -9.24
N GLU A 132 0.24 0.25 -8.36
CA GLU A 132 1.16 -0.88 -8.42
C GLU A 132 0.47 -2.19 -8.07
N LEU A 133 -0.39 -2.19 -7.02
CA LEU A 133 -1.18 -3.38 -6.66
C LEU A 133 -2.01 -3.85 -7.85
N ALA A 134 -2.72 -2.93 -8.52
CA ALA A 134 -3.49 -3.22 -9.73
C ALA A 134 -2.62 -3.84 -10.83
N LYS A 135 -1.39 -3.35 -11.01
CA LYS A 135 -0.44 -3.90 -11.98
C LYS A 135 -0.04 -5.33 -11.62
N TYR A 136 0.28 -5.60 -10.36
CA TYR A 136 0.73 -6.91 -9.92
C TYR A 136 -0.37 -7.96 -9.99
N VAL A 137 -1.59 -7.59 -9.60
CA VAL A 137 -2.73 -8.51 -9.65
C VAL A 137 -3.16 -8.78 -11.09
N ASN A 138 -3.29 -7.76 -11.93
CA ASN A 138 -3.71 -7.92 -13.33
C ASN A 138 -2.65 -8.63 -14.19
N ALA A 139 -1.36 -8.50 -13.86
CA ALA A 139 -0.29 -9.21 -14.57
C ALA A 139 -0.32 -10.72 -14.32
N TRP A 140 -1.04 -11.18 -13.28
CA TRP A 140 -1.10 -12.59 -12.91
C TRP A 140 -2.25 -13.35 -13.58
N GLN A 141 -3.33 -12.66 -13.94
CA GLN A 141 -4.57 -13.34 -14.31
C GLN A 141 -5.20 -12.87 -15.60
N GLU A 142 -6.08 -13.71 -16.14
CA GLU A 142 -7.03 -13.38 -17.20
C GLU A 142 -8.43 -13.24 -16.59
N THR A 143 -9.18 -12.24 -17.03
CA THR A 143 -10.59 -12.08 -16.68
C THR A 143 -11.38 -11.77 -17.94
N TYR A 144 -12.44 -12.52 -18.17
CA TYR A 144 -13.31 -12.35 -19.33
C TYR A 144 -14.59 -11.63 -18.96
N ASN A 145 -15.05 -10.73 -19.85
CA ASN A 145 -16.38 -10.14 -19.82
C ASN A 145 -17.13 -10.59 -21.08
N GLY A 146 -17.95 -11.59 -20.92
CA GLY A 146 -18.49 -12.31 -22.05
C GLY A 146 -17.38 -12.97 -22.88
N LYS A 147 -17.30 -12.65 -24.18
CA LYS A 147 -16.27 -13.17 -25.10
C LYS A 147 -14.98 -12.34 -25.09
N ASN A 148 -15.00 -11.14 -24.51
CA ASN A 148 -13.86 -10.22 -24.56
C ASN A 148 -12.95 -10.43 -23.34
N LEU A 149 -11.65 -10.45 -23.59
CA LEU A 149 -10.64 -10.50 -22.54
C LEU A 149 -10.51 -9.10 -21.89
N ALA A 150 -11.21 -8.91 -20.76
CA ALA A 150 -11.23 -7.64 -20.03
C ALA A 150 -9.91 -7.35 -19.32
N ILE A 151 -9.25 -8.41 -18.79
CA ILE A 151 -7.96 -8.35 -18.08
C ILE A 151 -7.04 -9.40 -18.68
N GLY A 152 -5.81 -9.01 -18.91
CA GLY A 152 -4.68 -9.81 -19.35
C GLY A 152 -3.44 -8.91 -19.43
N PRO A 153 -2.25 -9.45 -19.73
CA PRO A 153 -1.01 -8.67 -19.69
C PRO A 153 -1.00 -7.50 -20.69
N HIS A 154 -1.73 -7.60 -21.81
CA HIS A 154 -1.90 -6.52 -22.78
C HIS A 154 -2.55 -5.26 -22.16
N ILE A 155 -3.40 -5.42 -21.14
CA ILE A 155 -4.00 -4.29 -20.39
C ILE A 155 -2.96 -3.61 -19.51
N VAL A 156 -2.08 -4.39 -18.86
CA VAL A 156 -0.99 -3.86 -18.04
C VAL A 156 -0.05 -2.99 -18.89
N VAL A 157 0.26 -3.43 -20.11
CA VAL A 157 1.12 -2.71 -21.06
C VAL A 157 0.50 -1.38 -21.52
N ARG A 158 -0.82 -1.22 -21.48
CA ARG A 158 -1.49 0.05 -21.86
C ARG A 158 -1.19 1.21 -20.90
N GLY A 159 -0.52 0.95 -19.79
CA GLY A 159 -0.11 1.95 -18.81
C GLY A 159 -0.98 1.98 -17.57
N ASN A 160 -0.47 2.67 -16.56
CA ASN A 160 -0.98 2.61 -15.20
C ASN A 160 -2.46 3.04 -15.07
N GLU A 161 -2.86 4.10 -15.74
CA GLU A 161 -4.24 4.63 -15.64
C GLU A 161 -5.26 3.64 -16.19
N LYS A 162 -5.02 3.15 -17.42
CA LYS A 162 -5.92 2.19 -18.07
C LYS A 162 -5.97 0.86 -17.34
N ASN A 163 -4.82 0.39 -16.89
CA ASN A 163 -4.72 -0.83 -16.10
C ASN A 163 -5.48 -0.70 -14.77
N TYR A 164 -5.31 0.42 -14.06
CA TYR A 164 -5.98 0.66 -12.80
C TYR A 164 -7.51 0.77 -12.96
N ALA A 165 -7.99 1.48 -13.98
CA ALA A 165 -9.42 1.55 -14.27
C ALA A 165 -10.02 0.15 -14.54
N ARG A 166 -9.30 -0.71 -15.28
CA ARG A 166 -9.71 -2.10 -15.52
C ARG A 166 -9.66 -2.95 -14.25
N PHE A 167 -8.66 -2.76 -13.38
CA PHE A 167 -8.58 -3.42 -12.08
C PHE A 167 -9.82 -3.14 -11.23
N ILE A 168 -10.21 -1.87 -11.09
CA ILE A 168 -11.40 -1.48 -10.33
C ILE A 168 -12.68 -2.10 -10.91
N SER A 169 -12.79 -2.18 -12.25
CA SER A 169 -14.02 -2.63 -12.90
C SER A 169 -14.19 -4.15 -12.99
N TYR A 170 -13.09 -4.92 -13.01
CA TYR A 170 -13.14 -6.34 -13.38
C TYR A 170 -12.36 -7.28 -12.44
N THR A 171 -11.44 -6.76 -11.64
CA THR A 171 -10.52 -7.60 -10.85
C THR A 171 -10.67 -7.42 -9.36
N LEU A 172 -10.85 -6.17 -8.91
CA LEU A 172 -10.96 -5.87 -7.48
C LEU A 172 -12.25 -6.50 -6.92
N PRO A 173 -12.16 -7.42 -5.94
CA PRO A 173 -13.34 -8.00 -5.33
C PRO A 173 -14.12 -6.97 -4.50
N ASP A 174 -15.37 -7.29 -4.15
CA ASP A 174 -16.08 -6.54 -3.12
C ASP A 174 -15.34 -6.60 -1.79
N ALA A 175 -15.47 -5.56 -0.96
CA ALA A 175 -14.80 -5.45 0.33
C ALA A 175 -14.98 -6.68 1.24
N LYS A 176 -16.18 -7.31 1.22
CA LYS A 176 -16.50 -8.51 2.00
C LYS A 176 -15.69 -9.76 1.59
N HIS A 177 -15.06 -9.75 0.41
CA HIS A 177 -14.24 -10.85 -0.09
C HIS A 177 -12.74 -10.54 0.01
N ILE A 178 -12.38 -9.39 0.59
CA ILE A 178 -11.00 -9.04 0.91
C ILE A 178 -10.70 -9.53 2.31
N ASP A 179 -9.89 -10.56 2.42
CA ASP A 179 -9.41 -11.13 3.68
C ASP A 179 -7.88 -11.15 3.74
N VAL A 180 -7.34 -11.65 4.84
CA VAL A 180 -5.88 -11.80 5.01
C VAL A 180 -5.28 -12.67 3.92
N ALA A 181 -5.94 -13.77 3.53
CA ALA A 181 -5.43 -14.66 2.50
C ALA A 181 -5.38 -13.97 1.12
N TRP A 182 -6.38 -13.18 0.78
CA TRP A 182 -6.36 -12.38 -0.44
C TRP A 182 -5.20 -11.37 -0.44
N PHE A 183 -4.98 -10.69 0.71
CA PHE A 183 -3.87 -9.73 0.84
C PHE A 183 -2.52 -10.41 0.70
N GLU A 184 -2.29 -11.53 1.37
CA GLU A 184 -1.08 -12.33 1.26
C GLU A 184 -0.77 -12.74 -0.18
N ASP A 185 -1.79 -13.21 -0.92
CA ASP A 185 -1.67 -13.57 -2.34
C ASP A 185 -1.36 -12.35 -3.22
N ALA A 186 -1.99 -11.21 -2.94
CA ALA A 186 -1.72 -9.98 -3.68
C ALA A 186 -0.28 -9.50 -3.46
N ILE A 187 0.24 -9.63 -2.24
CA ILE A 187 1.65 -9.33 -1.94
C ILE A 187 2.60 -10.37 -2.56
N ALA A 188 2.24 -11.65 -2.56
CA ALA A 188 3.04 -12.67 -3.25
C ALA A 188 3.17 -12.37 -4.76
N LYS A 189 2.08 -11.91 -5.40
CA LYS A 189 2.12 -11.42 -6.80
C LYS A 189 3.01 -10.19 -6.96
N ALA A 190 3.03 -9.29 -5.96
CA ALA A 190 3.95 -8.15 -5.95
C ALA A 190 5.41 -8.61 -5.85
N ILE A 191 5.73 -9.60 -5.01
CA ILE A 191 7.06 -10.19 -4.87
C ILE A 191 7.49 -10.84 -6.19
N LEU A 192 6.61 -11.65 -6.81
CA LEU A 192 6.85 -12.25 -8.13
C LEU A 192 7.17 -11.19 -9.19
N PHE A 193 6.32 -10.16 -9.27
CA PHE A 193 6.51 -9.08 -10.25
C PHE A 193 7.84 -8.34 -10.04
N LYS A 194 8.13 -7.96 -8.80
CA LYS A 194 9.38 -7.26 -8.46
C LYS A 194 10.61 -8.14 -8.73
N THR A 195 10.50 -9.45 -8.48
CA THR A 195 11.58 -10.41 -8.78
C THR A 195 11.81 -10.51 -10.29
N ALA A 196 10.75 -10.70 -11.09
CA ALA A 196 10.84 -10.76 -12.54
C ALA A 196 11.38 -9.45 -13.13
N ASP A 197 10.89 -8.29 -12.65
CA ASP A 197 11.36 -6.97 -13.08
C ASP A 197 12.86 -6.77 -12.79
N LYS A 198 13.32 -7.17 -11.61
CA LYS A 198 14.74 -7.13 -11.24
C LYS A 198 15.56 -8.11 -12.10
N ARG A 199 15.07 -9.35 -12.29
CA ARG A 199 15.77 -10.40 -13.01
C ARG A 199 15.85 -10.12 -14.52
N TYR A 200 14.93 -9.34 -15.08
CA TYR A 200 15.00 -8.88 -16.47
C TYR A 200 16.27 -8.06 -16.75
N GLY A 201 16.82 -7.42 -15.70
CA GLY A 201 18.03 -6.64 -15.77
C GLY A 201 17.87 -5.23 -16.34
N THR A 202 19.00 -4.57 -16.46
CA THR A 202 19.16 -3.24 -17.07
C THR A 202 20.43 -3.28 -17.93
N LYS A 203 20.65 -2.28 -18.77
CA LYS A 203 21.89 -2.16 -19.58
C LYS A 203 23.19 -2.21 -18.76
N LEU A 204 23.09 -1.94 -17.45
CA LEU A 204 24.23 -1.95 -16.53
C LEU A 204 24.40 -3.31 -15.82
N THR A 205 23.50 -4.25 -16.00
CA THR A 205 23.56 -5.59 -15.39
C THR A 205 23.85 -6.63 -16.45
N GLY A 206 24.63 -7.67 -16.10
CA GLY A 206 24.97 -8.76 -17.02
C GLY A 206 23.78 -9.62 -17.50
N ASP A 207 22.65 -9.50 -16.83
CA ASP A 207 21.43 -10.28 -17.07
C ASP A 207 20.43 -9.58 -17.99
N TYR A 208 20.82 -8.47 -18.62
CA TYR A 208 19.93 -7.67 -19.44
C TYR A 208 19.37 -8.42 -20.65
N ILE A 209 18.03 -8.56 -20.70
CA ILE A 209 17.34 -9.28 -21.77
C ILE A 209 17.05 -8.36 -22.98
N GLY A 210 16.71 -7.09 -22.77
CA GLY A 210 16.38 -6.16 -23.84
C GLY A 210 15.53 -4.96 -23.41
N GLU A 211 15.00 -4.21 -24.38
CA GLU A 211 14.28 -2.94 -24.15
C GLU A 211 12.78 -3.13 -23.82
N LEU A 212 12.26 -4.36 -23.88
CA LEU A 212 10.82 -4.63 -23.77
C LEU A 212 10.36 -5.02 -22.36
N LYS A 213 11.09 -4.64 -21.31
CA LYS A 213 10.81 -5.00 -19.92
C LYS A 213 9.34 -4.81 -19.54
N GLN A 214 8.76 -3.65 -19.87
CA GLN A 214 7.38 -3.31 -19.56
C GLN A 214 6.31 -4.20 -20.23
N VAL A 215 6.71 -4.93 -21.28
CA VAL A 215 5.88 -5.90 -22.00
C VAL A 215 6.16 -7.31 -21.48
N VAL A 216 7.42 -7.71 -21.50
CA VAL A 216 7.83 -9.09 -21.24
C VAL A 216 7.51 -9.52 -19.81
N VAL A 217 7.73 -8.67 -18.81
CA VAL A 217 7.48 -9.03 -17.41
C VAL A 217 6.00 -9.39 -17.16
N PRO A 218 5.00 -8.55 -17.46
CA PRO A 218 3.61 -8.94 -17.26
C PRO A 218 3.16 -10.10 -18.13
N TYR A 219 3.67 -10.23 -19.36
CA TYR A 219 3.37 -11.35 -20.25
C TYR A 219 3.88 -12.67 -19.68
N THR A 220 5.09 -12.66 -19.14
CA THR A 220 5.69 -13.85 -18.51
C THR A 220 4.89 -14.29 -17.28
N LEU A 221 4.46 -13.37 -16.43
CA LEU A 221 3.71 -13.73 -15.22
C LEU A 221 2.31 -14.25 -15.54
N SER A 222 1.62 -13.67 -16.52
CA SER A 222 0.35 -14.23 -17.01
C SER A 222 0.53 -15.62 -17.62
N LEU A 223 1.58 -15.82 -18.42
CA LEU A 223 1.87 -17.11 -19.00
C LEU A 223 2.26 -18.15 -17.94
N LEU A 224 3.06 -17.76 -16.95
CA LEU A 224 3.44 -18.62 -15.82
C LEU A 224 2.19 -19.14 -15.09
N ASN A 225 1.21 -18.28 -14.81
CA ASN A 225 -0.05 -18.71 -14.19
C ASN A 225 -0.80 -19.73 -15.04
N ILE A 226 -0.83 -19.56 -16.37
CA ILE A 226 -1.48 -20.48 -17.31
C ILE A 226 -0.77 -21.83 -17.36
N ILE A 227 0.55 -21.86 -17.59
CA ILE A 227 1.30 -23.11 -17.73
C ILE A 227 1.38 -23.90 -16.42
N THR A 228 1.32 -23.23 -15.28
CA THR A 228 1.21 -23.88 -13.97
C THR A 228 -0.22 -24.23 -13.59
N ASN A 229 -1.19 -23.91 -14.46
CA ASN A 229 -2.62 -24.12 -14.23
C ASN A 229 -3.10 -23.55 -12.89
N GLY A 230 -2.59 -22.36 -12.49
CA GLY A 230 -2.92 -21.71 -11.23
C GLY A 230 -2.39 -22.40 -9.97
N LYS A 231 -1.54 -23.42 -10.11
CA LYS A 231 -1.06 -24.25 -8.99
C LYS A 231 0.22 -23.74 -8.32
N LEU A 232 0.72 -22.57 -8.71
CA LEU A 232 1.85 -21.97 -8.02
C LEU A 232 1.47 -21.59 -6.58
N ASP A 233 2.29 -21.98 -5.59
CA ASP A 233 2.07 -21.71 -4.18
C ASP A 233 2.42 -20.26 -3.83
N LEU A 234 1.45 -19.36 -3.99
CA LEU A 234 1.58 -17.94 -3.62
C LEU A 234 1.81 -17.77 -2.12
N TYR A 235 1.20 -18.64 -1.29
CA TYR A 235 1.38 -18.57 0.16
C TYR A 235 2.82 -18.90 0.58
N ARG A 236 3.48 -19.83 -0.09
CA ARG A 236 4.90 -20.10 0.10
C ARG A 236 5.78 -18.88 -0.21
N ILE A 237 5.48 -18.17 -1.30
CA ILE A 237 6.17 -16.93 -1.66
C ILE A 237 5.96 -15.86 -0.59
N TRP A 238 4.74 -15.72 -0.09
CA TRP A 238 4.43 -14.86 1.05
C TRP A 238 5.21 -15.25 2.30
N LYS A 239 5.22 -16.53 2.67
CA LYS A 239 5.92 -17.04 3.85
C LYS A 239 7.43 -16.78 3.78
N ASN A 240 8.03 -16.97 2.62
CA ASN A 240 9.46 -16.80 2.40
C ASN A 240 9.86 -15.37 2.07
N GLN A 241 8.90 -14.47 1.82
CA GLN A 241 9.12 -13.09 1.33
C GLN A 241 10.06 -13.03 0.12
N SER A 242 10.12 -14.10 -0.64
CA SER A 242 11.00 -14.26 -1.81
C SER A 242 10.50 -15.37 -2.71
N VAL A 243 10.94 -15.32 -3.95
CA VAL A 243 10.80 -16.39 -4.95
C VAL A 243 11.96 -17.36 -4.80
N SER A 244 11.74 -18.66 -4.99
CA SER A 244 12.81 -19.65 -4.96
C SER A 244 13.84 -19.40 -6.09
N PRO A 245 15.11 -19.78 -5.94
CA PRO A 245 16.09 -19.64 -7.01
C PRO A 245 15.64 -20.35 -8.29
N ALA A 246 15.12 -21.58 -8.21
CA ALA A 246 14.64 -22.35 -9.34
C ALA A 246 13.51 -21.63 -10.09
N LEU A 247 12.50 -21.11 -9.37
CA LEU A 247 11.41 -20.35 -9.98
C LEU A 247 11.92 -19.02 -10.57
N SER A 248 12.89 -18.38 -9.96
CA SER A 248 13.50 -17.15 -10.48
C SER A 248 14.23 -17.41 -11.81
N ASP A 249 14.96 -18.50 -11.93
CA ASP A 249 15.67 -18.89 -13.15
C ASP A 249 14.68 -19.33 -14.25
N PHE A 250 13.66 -20.09 -13.88
CA PHE A 250 12.58 -20.46 -14.79
C PHE A 250 11.87 -19.22 -15.38
N ILE A 251 11.54 -18.22 -14.54
CA ILE A 251 10.96 -16.95 -15.00
C ILE A 251 11.91 -16.22 -15.95
N TYR A 252 13.21 -16.20 -15.65
CA TYR A 252 14.21 -15.56 -16.50
C TYR A 252 14.29 -16.20 -17.89
N ASP A 253 14.33 -17.53 -17.97
CA ASP A 253 14.37 -18.25 -19.25
C ASP A 253 13.09 -18.06 -20.06
N LEU A 254 11.95 -18.05 -19.40
CA LEU A 254 10.67 -17.74 -20.05
C LEU A 254 10.62 -16.30 -20.57
N MET A 255 11.16 -15.34 -19.82
CA MET A 255 11.27 -13.94 -20.27
C MET A 255 12.14 -13.80 -21.51
N LYS A 256 13.28 -14.51 -21.60
CA LYS A 256 14.12 -14.50 -22.81
C LYS A 256 13.37 -15.02 -24.04
N GLN A 257 12.64 -16.12 -23.88
CA GLN A 257 11.85 -16.70 -24.97
C GLN A 257 10.75 -15.74 -25.44
N ILE A 258 9.98 -15.15 -24.50
CA ILE A 258 8.90 -14.20 -24.83
C ILE A 258 9.47 -12.94 -25.48
N ASN A 259 10.59 -12.43 -25.00
CA ASN A 259 11.26 -11.28 -25.62
C ASN A 259 11.63 -11.57 -27.09
N GLY A 260 12.29 -12.71 -27.35
CA GLY A 260 12.63 -13.15 -28.70
C GLY A 260 11.40 -13.36 -29.57
N PHE A 261 10.32 -13.94 -29.04
CA PHE A 261 9.06 -14.12 -29.74
C PHE A 261 8.45 -12.78 -30.16
N ILE A 262 8.32 -11.82 -29.27
CA ILE A 262 7.71 -10.51 -29.55
C ILE A 262 8.52 -9.77 -30.62
N LEU A 263 9.85 -9.81 -30.55
CA LEU A 263 10.73 -9.20 -31.55
C LEU A 263 10.58 -9.83 -32.94
N ARG A 264 10.39 -11.16 -33.02
CA ARG A 264 10.28 -11.89 -34.28
C ARG A 264 8.88 -11.82 -34.88
N GLU A 265 7.84 -11.98 -34.07
CA GLU A 265 6.46 -12.18 -34.53
C GLU A 265 5.67 -10.88 -34.69
N SER A 266 6.22 -9.75 -34.25
CA SER A 266 5.51 -8.46 -34.34
C SER A 266 5.29 -8.07 -35.82
N PRO A 267 4.04 -7.79 -36.19
CA PRO A 267 3.72 -7.31 -37.55
C PRO A 267 4.12 -5.85 -37.79
N VAL A 268 4.59 -5.16 -36.76
CA VAL A 268 4.93 -3.73 -36.81
C VAL A 268 6.25 -3.47 -36.09
N SER A 269 6.96 -2.41 -36.47
CA SER A 269 8.23 -2.00 -35.84
C SER A 269 8.05 -1.48 -34.40
N HIS A 270 6.83 -1.08 -34.03
CA HIS A 270 6.50 -0.61 -32.69
C HIS A 270 5.97 -1.76 -31.82
N TYR A 271 6.85 -2.58 -31.30
CA TYR A 271 6.56 -3.79 -30.51
C TYR A 271 5.59 -3.54 -29.34
N ILE A 272 5.74 -2.40 -28.64
CA ILE A 272 4.90 -2.04 -27.51
C ILE A 272 3.46 -1.79 -27.95
N GLU A 273 3.23 -1.16 -29.09
CA GLU A 273 1.88 -0.90 -29.60
C GLU A 273 1.16 -2.20 -30.00
N TRP A 274 1.88 -3.16 -30.55
CA TRP A 274 1.33 -4.49 -30.79
C TRP A 274 1.02 -5.21 -29.46
N ALA A 275 1.91 -5.14 -28.45
CA ALA A 275 1.72 -5.76 -27.16
C ALA A 275 0.56 -5.17 -26.33
N LYS A 276 0.03 -4.01 -26.69
CA LYS A 276 -1.21 -3.44 -26.11
C LYS A 276 -2.48 -4.09 -26.67
N LYS A 277 -2.38 -4.90 -27.71
CA LYS A 277 -3.51 -5.57 -28.35
C LYS A 277 -3.71 -6.97 -27.80
N GLU A 278 -4.96 -7.39 -27.66
CA GLU A 278 -5.35 -8.74 -27.25
C GLU A 278 -4.76 -9.80 -28.19
N GLU A 279 -4.70 -9.51 -29.48
CA GLU A 279 -4.12 -10.39 -30.50
C GLU A 279 -2.69 -10.83 -30.16
N CYS A 280 -1.82 -9.91 -29.71
CA CYS A 280 -0.47 -10.24 -29.31
C CYS A 280 -0.46 -11.23 -28.15
N TRP A 281 -1.31 -11.00 -27.14
CA TRP A 281 -1.42 -11.90 -26.00
C TRP A 281 -1.92 -13.29 -26.42
N LEU A 282 -2.94 -13.36 -27.26
CA LEU A 282 -3.48 -14.62 -27.75
C LEU A 282 -2.43 -15.44 -28.53
N LYS A 283 -1.58 -14.78 -29.33
CA LYS A 283 -0.44 -15.44 -30.00
C LYS A 283 0.58 -15.97 -28.99
N VAL A 284 0.97 -15.16 -27.99
CA VAL A 284 1.88 -15.60 -26.93
C VAL A 284 1.29 -16.76 -26.14
N ARG A 285 0.01 -16.68 -25.77
CA ARG A 285 -0.70 -17.70 -24.99
C ARG A 285 -0.79 -19.05 -25.71
N SER A 286 -1.00 -19.03 -27.02
CA SER A 286 -1.15 -20.23 -27.84
C SER A 286 0.17 -20.82 -28.37
N ASN A 287 1.28 -20.10 -28.20
CA ASN A 287 2.58 -20.56 -28.66
C ASN A 287 3.09 -21.75 -27.82
N ARG A 288 3.90 -22.61 -28.43
CA ARG A 288 4.61 -23.67 -27.71
C ARG A 288 5.92 -23.12 -27.15
N TRP A 289 6.05 -23.17 -25.84
CA TRP A 289 7.22 -22.70 -25.12
C TRP A 289 8.07 -23.89 -24.66
N ALA A 290 9.38 -23.70 -24.64
CA ALA A 290 10.30 -24.69 -24.09
C ALA A 290 10.43 -24.46 -22.58
N TYR A 291 9.88 -25.36 -21.77
CA TYR A 291 10.01 -25.35 -20.32
C TYR A 291 9.88 -26.75 -19.72
N ASN A 292 10.41 -26.91 -18.51
CA ASN A 292 10.25 -28.12 -17.72
C ASN A 292 9.68 -27.75 -16.35
N LEU A 293 8.43 -28.12 -16.08
CA LEU A 293 7.76 -27.80 -14.82
C LEU A 293 8.33 -28.57 -13.63
N ASP A 294 9.05 -29.66 -13.84
CA ASP A 294 9.67 -30.41 -12.75
C ASP A 294 10.76 -29.61 -12.05
N GLU A 295 11.38 -28.64 -12.73
CA GLU A 295 12.39 -27.73 -12.15
C GLU A 295 11.81 -26.85 -11.03
N ILE A 296 10.50 -26.51 -11.11
CA ILE A 296 9.80 -25.66 -10.16
C ILE A 296 8.71 -26.43 -9.38
N ARG A 297 8.75 -27.76 -9.40
CA ARG A 297 7.73 -28.60 -8.75
C ARG A 297 7.58 -28.31 -7.24
N GLN A 298 8.67 -27.98 -6.59
CA GLN A 298 8.66 -27.58 -5.17
C GLN A 298 7.91 -26.27 -4.89
N ASP A 299 7.65 -25.44 -5.91
CA ASP A 299 6.93 -24.17 -5.78
C ASP A 299 5.43 -24.32 -6.04
N PHE A 300 4.95 -25.56 -6.27
CA PHE A 300 3.52 -25.82 -6.46
C PHE A 300 2.84 -26.12 -5.12
N ILE A 301 1.55 -25.84 -5.08
CA ILE A 301 0.67 -26.18 -3.94
C ILE A 301 0.73 -27.70 -3.72
N ASP A 302 1.01 -28.12 -2.48
CA ASP A 302 0.85 -29.51 -2.07
C ASP A 302 -0.63 -29.83 -1.90
N GLU A 303 -1.24 -30.44 -2.92
CA GLU A 303 -2.67 -30.80 -2.91
C GLU A 303 -3.02 -31.79 -1.80
N LYS A 304 -2.06 -32.58 -1.30
CA LYS A 304 -2.29 -33.55 -0.24
C LYS A 304 -2.29 -32.90 1.15
N ASN A 305 -1.50 -31.83 1.32
CA ASN A 305 -1.38 -31.09 2.56
C ASN A 305 -1.47 -29.58 2.25
N PRO A 306 -2.65 -29.07 1.87
CA PRO A 306 -2.79 -27.65 1.56
C PRO A 306 -2.46 -26.82 2.81
N PRO A 307 -1.77 -25.69 2.66
CA PRO A 307 -1.42 -24.85 3.78
C PRO A 307 -2.67 -24.35 4.51
N LYS A 308 -2.70 -24.47 5.83
CA LYS A 308 -3.74 -23.83 6.65
C LYS A 308 -3.52 -22.34 6.62
N ARG A 309 -4.48 -21.60 6.08
CA ARG A 309 -4.47 -20.14 6.01
C ARG A 309 -5.45 -19.55 7.01
N ASN A 310 -5.09 -18.44 7.60
CA ASN A 310 -5.98 -17.72 8.50
C ASN A 310 -6.92 -16.83 7.66
N HIS A 311 -8.23 -17.07 7.76
CA HIS A 311 -9.27 -16.27 7.10
C HIS A 311 -10.01 -15.35 8.09
N LYS A 312 -9.55 -15.26 9.36
CA LYS A 312 -10.22 -14.46 10.38
C LYS A 312 -9.66 -13.05 10.43
N ASN A 313 -10.55 -12.07 10.36
CA ASN A 313 -10.24 -10.65 10.33
C ASN A 313 -10.45 -9.92 11.67
N ASP A 314 -11.07 -10.53 12.71
CA ASP A 314 -11.76 -9.72 13.71
C ASP A 314 -11.13 -9.65 15.12
N VAL A 315 -10.28 -10.59 15.55
CA VAL A 315 -9.79 -10.63 16.95
C VAL A 315 -8.33 -10.21 17.12
N GLU A 316 -7.49 -10.46 16.13
CA GLU A 316 -6.07 -10.03 16.16
C GLU A 316 -5.89 -8.54 15.86
N ASP A 317 -6.93 -7.90 15.29
CA ASP A 317 -6.92 -6.51 14.85
C ASP A 317 -6.92 -5.52 16.03
N GLU A 318 -7.81 -5.70 17.02
CA GLU A 318 -7.93 -4.78 18.16
C GLU A 318 -6.70 -4.83 19.07
N GLU A 319 -6.17 -6.03 19.33
CA GLU A 319 -4.96 -6.16 20.14
C GLU A 319 -3.71 -5.62 19.45
N SER A 320 -3.60 -5.78 18.13
CA SER A 320 -2.49 -5.23 17.34
C SER A 320 -2.56 -3.71 17.24
N ASP A 321 -3.76 -3.16 17.04
CA ASP A 321 -4.01 -1.72 16.99
C ASP A 321 -3.76 -1.08 18.35
N ASN A 322 -4.24 -1.69 19.43
CA ASN A 322 -4.01 -1.22 20.80
C ASN A 322 -2.52 -1.26 21.17
N ARG A 323 -1.79 -2.32 20.82
CA ARG A 323 -0.33 -2.39 21.03
C ARG A 323 0.42 -1.30 20.27
N HIS A 324 0.00 -1.01 19.04
CA HIS A 324 0.59 0.05 18.24
C HIS A 324 0.34 1.44 18.87
N LYS A 325 -0.91 1.72 19.25
CA LYS A 325 -1.31 2.97 19.93
C LYS A 325 -0.58 3.13 21.27
N GLU A 326 -0.51 2.08 22.08
CA GLU A 326 0.22 2.09 23.34
C GLU A 326 1.71 2.40 23.12
N GLY A 327 2.33 1.82 22.08
CA GLY A 327 3.72 2.11 21.72
C GLY A 327 3.95 3.59 21.38
N ILE A 328 2.99 4.26 20.74
CA ILE A 328 3.06 5.71 20.46
C ILE A 328 2.93 6.51 21.76
N ILE A 329 1.93 6.20 22.58
CA ILE A 329 1.67 6.90 23.85
C ILE A 329 2.86 6.80 24.79
N ARG A 330 3.47 5.61 24.94
CA ARG A 330 4.63 5.38 25.79
C ARG A 330 5.92 6.02 25.25
N ALA A 331 5.99 6.33 23.95
CA ALA A 331 7.13 7.02 23.37
C ALA A 331 7.10 8.54 23.63
N ILE A 332 6.01 9.08 24.11
CA ILE A 332 5.88 10.49 24.54
C ILE A 332 6.40 10.58 25.97
N PRO A 333 7.49 11.35 26.26
CA PRO A 333 8.04 11.50 27.60
C PRO A 333 7.00 12.05 28.60
N PHE A 334 7.18 11.73 29.88
CA PHE A 334 6.33 12.25 30.96
C PHE A 334 6.26 13.79 30.97
N SER A 335 7.40 14.43 30.84
CA SER A 335 7.50 15.89 30.80
C SER A 335 6.72 16.49 29.61
N LEU A 336 6.72 15.81 28.47
CA LEU A 336 5.95 16.26 27.31
C LEU A 336 4.45 16.07 27.49
N TRP A 337 4.00 14.98 28.13
CA TRP A 337 2.59 14.81 28.51
C TRP A 337 2.10 15.95 29.40
N LYS A 338 2.95 16.45 30.30
CA LYS A 338 2.64 17.64 31.14
C LYS A 338 2.50 18.93 30.33
N LYS A 339 3.36 19.11 29.32
CA LYS A 339 3.24 20.24 28.37
C LYS A 339 1.96 20.12 27.52
N ILE A 340 1.59 18.91 27.09
CA ILE A 340 0.35 18.65 26.36
C ILE A 340 -0.89 19.00 27.25
N GLU A 341 -0.87 18.62 28.52
CA GLU A 341 -1.92 19.00 29.49
C GLU A 341 -2.06 20.54 29.56
N THR A 342 -0.95 21.26 29.76
CA THR A 342 -0.93 22.71 29.82
C THR A 342 -1.42 23.36 28.55
N TRP A 343 -0.90 22.90 27.40
CA TRP A 343 -1.33 23.36 26.09
C TRP A 343 -2.84 23.15 25.86
N GLY A 344 -3.35 21.96 26.19
CA GLY A 344 -4.78 21.66 26.05
C GLY A 344 -5.68 22.54 26.91
N ARG A 345 -5.23 22.86 28.13
CA ARG A 345 -5.93 23.77 29.06
C ARG A 345 -5.92 25.20 28.54
N ASP A 346 -4.75 25.71 28.17
CA ASP A 346 -4.57 27.11 27.81
C ASP A 346 -5.23 27.47 26.48
N THR A 347 -5.25 26.53 25.53
CA THR A 347 -5.82 26.75 24.19
C THR A 347 -7.29 26.33 24.07
N GLY A 348 -7.80 25.50 24.99
CA GLY A 348 -9.12 24.88 24.88
C GLY A 348 -9.26 23.88 23.74
N MET A 349 -8.15 23.47 23.06
CA MET A 349 -8.16 22.54 21.96
C MET A 349 -8.42 21.09 22.41
N LEU A 350 -8.17 20.77 23.68
CA LEU A 350 -8.56 19.51 24.30
C LEU A 350 -9.78 19.70 25.17
N GLN A 351 -10.74 18.77 25.08
CA GLN A 351 -11.85 18.73 26.03
C GLN A 351 -11.32 18.56 27.47
N PRO A 352 -11.98 19.13 28.51
CA PRO A 352 -11.50 19.03 29.88
C PRO A 352 -11.21 17.61 30.37
N THR A 353 -12.00 16.62 29.91
CA THR A 353 -11.80 15.20 30.22
C THR A 353 -10.54 14.62 29.59
N LEU A 354 -10.15 15.08 28.40
CA LEU A 354 -8.92 14.67 27.73
C LEU A 354 -7.69 15.37 28.32
N THR A 355 -7.84 16.65 28.75
CA THR A 355 -6.79 17.39 29.45
C THR A 355 -6.44 16.71 30.76
N SER A 356 -7.44 16.31 31.55
CA SER A 356 -7.24 15.56 32.82
C SER A 356 -6.56 14.21 32.56
N LEU A 357 -7.01 13.49 31.50
CA LEU A 357 -6.42 12.21 31.13
C LEU A 357 -4.94 12.33 30.71
N ALA A 358 -4.53 13.42 30.06
CA ALA A 358 -3.12 13.66 29.73
C ALA A 358 -2.24 13.66 31.00
N SER A 359 -2.72 14.23 32.09
CA SER A 359 -2.05 14.21 33.40
C SER A 359 -1.97 12.78 33.97
N ASP A 360 -3.09 12.03 33.88
CA ASP A 360 -3.14 10.64 34.39
C ASP A 360 -2.18 9.73 33.59
N ILE A 361 -2.14 9.89 32.28
CA ILE A 361 -1.19 9.16 31.39
C ILE A 361 0.25 9.53 31.75
N ALA A 362 0.55 10.82 31.93
CA ALA A 362 1.86 11.28 32.40
C ALA A 362 2.30 10.55 33.66
N TYR A 363 1.41 10.49 34.65
CA TYR A 363 1.68 9.78 35.91
C TYR A 363 1.91 8.30 35.74
N LYS A 364 1.08 7.63 34.90
CA LYS A 364 1.21 6.19 34.62
C LYS A 364 2.53 5.87 33.91
N ILE A 365 2.93 6.70 32.94
CA ILE A 365 4.20 6.54 32.20
C ILE A 365 5.39 6.71 33.13
N LYS A 366 5.41 7.80 33.92
CA LYS A 366 6.48 8.06 34.90
C LYS A 366 6.70 6.90 35.87
N ASN A 367 5.61 6.25 36.31
CA ASN A 367 5.65 5.19 37.31
C ASN A 367 5.60 3.79 36.66
N ASN A 368 5.83 3.67 35.34
CA ASN A 368 5.79 2.42 34.58
C ASN A 368 4.53 1.57 34.85
N ARG A 369 3.37 2.23 35.00
CA ARG A 369 2.10 1.54 35.24
C ARG A 369 1.45 1.10 33.94
N LYS A 370 0.61 0.07 34.03
CA LYS A 370 -0.16 -0.45 32.90
C LYS A 370 -1.20 0.58 32.45
N LEU A 371 -1.30 0.81 31.12
CA LEU A 371 -2.40 1.54 30.50
C LEU A 371 -3.53 0.55 30.21
N ASN A 372 -4.77 0.95 30.46
CA ASN A 372 -5.94 0.19 30.04
C ASN A 372 -6.40 0.63 28.65
N ASP A 373 -7.35 -0.09 28.03
CA ASP A 373 -7.81 0.17 26.66
C ASP A 373 -8.40 1.58 26.50
N SER A 374 -9.05 2.11 27.54
CA SER A 374 -9.56 3.50 27.53
C SER A 374 -8.43 4.53 27.57
N ASP A 375 -7.37 4.28 28.36
CA ASP A 375 -6.17 5.13 28.37
C ASP A 375 -5.51 5.15 26.99
N ILE A 376 -5.41 3.96 26.37
CA ILE A 376 -4.78 3.79 25.06
C ILE A 376 -5.58 4.52 23.98
N SER A 377 -6.88 4.25 23.87
CA SER A 377 -7.72 4.84 22.84
C SER A 377 -7.82 6.36 22.96
N ARG A 378 -8.04 6.86 24.17
CA ARG A 378 -8.20 8.29 24.42
C ARG A 378 -6.86 9.03 24.44
N GLY A 379 -5.79 8.39 24.93
CA GLY A 379 -4.43 8.91 24.84
C GLY A 379 -3.96 9.07 23.40
N TYR A 380 -4.30 8.11 22.55
CA TYR A 380 -4.04 8.22 21.11
C TYR A 380 -4.85 9.36 20.48
N LEU A 381 -6.10 9.59 20.90
CA LEU A 381 -6.89 10.73 20.44
C LEU A 381 -6.24 12.08 20.85
N ILE A 382 -5.68 12.18 22.07
CA ILE A 382 -4.93 13.37 22.50
C ILE A 382 -3.72 13.58 21.58
N TYR A 383 -2.94 12.53 21.33
CA TYR A 383 -1.81 12.58 20.40
C TYR A 383 -2.23 13.06 19.00
N GLU A 384 -3.34 12.57 18.46
CA GLU A 384 -3.87 13.02 17.16
C GLU A 384 -4.24 14.51 17.15
N ASN A 385 -4.87 15.00 18.22
CA ASN A 385 -5.18 16.41 18.37
C ASN A 385 -3.92 17.27 18.42
N VAL A 386 -2.90 16.86 19.17
CA VAL A 386 -1.61 17.57 19.21
C VAL A 386 -0.95 17.57 17.82
N TRP A 387 -0.95 16.44 17.13
CA TRP A 387 -0.42 16.35 15.79
C TRP A 387 -1.12 17.31 14.81
N GLN A 388 -2.44 17.44 14.92
CA GLN A 388 -3.23 18.30 14.03
C GLN A 388 -3.04 19.80 14.34
N HIS A 389 -2.94 20.18 15.59
CA HIS A 389 -3.01 21.58 16.01
C HIS A 389 -1.68 22.18 16.48
N ASN A 390 -0.77 21.35 17.01
CA ASN A 390 0.54 21.77 17.47
C ASN A 390 1.60 20.66 17.33
N PRO A 391 1.93 20.23 16.09
CA PRO A 391 2.90 19.14 15.88
C PRO A 391 4.32 19.51 16.36
N GLU A 392 4.66 20.80 16.49
CA GLU A 392 5.95 21.25 17.00
C GLU A 392 6.17 20.81 18.44
N LEU A 393 5.10 20.71 19.22
CA LEU A 393 5.18 20.22 20.59
C LEU A 393 5.69 18.78 20.67
N LEU A 394 5.37 17.94 19.66
CA LEU A 394 5.86 16.57 19.59
C LEU A 394 7.34 16.47 19.19
N GLU A 395 7.88 17.48 18.48
CA GLU A 395 9.29 17.54 18.10
C GLU A 395 10.21 17.70 19.30
N GLU A 396 9.69 18.19 20.43
CA GLU A 396 10.44 18.33 21.69
C GLU A 396 10.68 16.97 22.39
N ALA A 397 10.04 15.91 21.97
CA ALA A 397 10.08 14.61 22.67
C ALA A 397 11.52 14.06 22.79
N ASP A 398 12.37 14.20 21.75
CA ASP A 398 13.75 13.70 21.80
C ASP A 398 14.59 14.47 22.86
N SER A 399 14.41 15.79 22.97
CA SER A 399 15.16 16.60 23.94
C SER A 399 14.68 16.41 25.39
N LEU A 400 13.41 16.10 25.57
CA LEU A 400 12.80 15.87 26.88
C LEU A 400 13.03 14.44 27.40
N ALA A 401 13.11 13.46 26.50
CA ALA A 401 13.42 12.07 26.86
C ALA A 401 14.81 11.91 27.50
N GLU A 402 15.74 12.82 27.24
CA GLU A 402 17.08 12.84 27.87
C GLU A 402 17.02 13.42 29.32
N GLN A 403 15.91 14.04 29.70
CA GLN A 403 15.71 14.70 31.01
C GLN A 403 14.82 13.92 31.96
N ASP A 404 13.97 13.01 31.43
CA ASP A 404 13.04 12.16 32.18
C ASP A 404 13.70 10.84 32.61
#